data_8e4b417c598f4691f44268469f52a927
#
_entry.id   8e4b417c598f4691f44268469f52a927
#
_cell.length_a   1.000
_cell.length_b   1.000
_cell.length_c   1.000
_cell.angle_alpha   90.00
_cell.angle_beta   90.00
_cell.angle_gamma   90.00
#
_symmetry.space_group_name_H-M   'P 1'
#
loop_
_entity.id
_entity.type
_entity.pdbx_description
1 polymer ?
#
loop_
_entity_poly.entity_id
_entity_poly.type
_entity_poly.pdbx_seq_one_letter_code
_entity_poly.pdbx_strand_id
1 'polypeptide(L)'
;MLAHFPKAQQDELLTSVLARFIFQLDIKDDKVALDILFKNRMVIPSAFLQGHIDPLLSQVGHLWRVDSKELISQHTLLPLFQPFLPNYRYEQLMSDLSFGNVNLSMSRAGINASLIQWPLSYKICPQCRKEQLELLGFTYWQRLFQSPGVTVCLKHECCLVDTGLRISSSHRHRFIGTLGYQPKAWLSEAAKSSELELSSVIEALLNSGVGYVSPEQWTRYYQNLARDRGMMKGARIDHQAIKYLVEKYWTKSWLEQHGLQLTGENTWLLSLFRKHRRPFSYLQHFVVWLSLRDSAIKLNEELNLARSIQPFVEYKSYRSIPNSTKRVQTRKEWFNLLKSLKDSPLKEIRSTSIGAKLYSWLYRYDRKWLDSHKPQRMSNYQNKRVDWASRDLKLVKTLIQIKNHDEDSFEVQRRSKSWYSTRINQKTLMEKKLHKLPLCRLFLDRYSESIEEYQVRRLTRVMVQLVEHKDILRPVCEIEKLAGLSHKRSRQPAREILRLDIPAWQRTATFS
;
A
#
# COMPACT_ATOMS: atom_id res chain seq x y z
N MET A 1 -26.47 16.42 -1.81
CA MET A 1 -26.20 16.33 -3.26
C MET A 1 -25.41 17.57 -3.66
N LEU A 2 -24.43 17.42 -4.54
CA LEU A 2 -23.58 18.50 -5.02
C LEU A 2 -24.25 19.18 -6.23
N ALA A 3 -24.20 20.50 -6.27
CA ALA A 3 -24.79 21.27 -7.40
C ALA A 3 -23.95 21.18 -8.69
N HIS A 4 -22.65 20.93 -8.54
CA HIS A 4 -21.69 20.81 -9.64
C HIS A 4 -20.67 19.72 -9.33
N PHE A 5 -20.29 18.96 -10.36
CA PHE A 5 -19.22 17.98 -10.30
C PHE A 5 -18.62 17.77 -11.70
N PRO A 6 -17.29 17.67 -11.85
CA PRO A 6 -16.67 17.54 -13.17
C PRO A 6 -17.01 16.21 -13.82
N LYS A 7 -17.27 16.24 -15.13
CA LYS A 7 -17.46 15.02 -15.91
C LYS A 7 -16.14 14.25 -15.99
N ALA A 8 -16.18 12.94 -15.75
CA ALA A 8 -15.05 12.06 -15.98
C ALA A 8 -14.73 11.97 -17.48
N GLN A 9 -13.46 12.00 -17.83
CA GLN A 9 -12.98 11.80 -19.20
C GLN A 9 -12.80 10.31 -19.50
N GLN A 10 -12.74 9.98 -20.77
CA GLN A 10 -12.44 8.61 -21.19
C GLN A 10 -11.09 8.18 -20.61
N ASP A 11 -11.04 6.98 -20.04
CA ASP A 11 -9.86 6.40 -19.38
C ASP A 11 -9.26 7.28 -18.25
N GLU A 12 -10.02 8.19 -17.65
CA GLU A 12 -9.57 8.96 -16.51
C GLU A 12 -9.70 8.15 -15.21
N LEU A 13 -8.66 8.14 -14.37
CA LEU A 13 -8.77 7.58 -13.02
C LEU A 13 -9.78 8.36 -12.17
N LEU A 14 -10.62 7.67 -11.41
CA LEU A 14 -11.58 8.31 -10.50
C LEU A 14 -10.93 9.30 -9.55
N THR A 15 -9.76 8.95 -9.00
CA THR A 15 -9.00 9.84 -8.12
C THR A 15 -8.53 11.11 -8.80
N SER A 16 -8.35 11.11 -10.13
CA SER A 16 -8.06 12.30 -10.94
C SER A 16 -9.26 13.23 -10.99
N VAL A 17 -10.45 12.69 -11.24
CA VAL A 17 -11.71 13.45 -11.26
C VAL A 17 -11.95 14.11 -9.90
N LEU A 18 -11.75 13.37 -8.81
CA LEU A 18 -11.90 13.87 -7.44
C LEU A 18 -10.90 14.99 -7.13
N ALA A 19 -9.65 14.84 -7.57
CA ALA A 19 -8.62 15.87 -7.40
C ALA A 19 -8.98 17.15 -8.20
N ARG A 20 -9.52 17.02 -9.42
CA ARG A 20 -9.99 18.18 -10.22
C ARG A 20 -11.12 18.92 -9.52
N PHE A 21 -12.10 18.19 -8.96
CA PHE A 21 -13.19 18.78 -8.20
C PHE A 21 -12.69 19.60 -7.01
N ILE A 22 -11.81 19.02 -6.20
CA ILE A 22 -11.23 19.67 -5.02
C ILE A 22 -10.50 20.95 -5.43
N PHE A 23 -9.75 20.89 -6.51
CA PHE A 23 -9.03 22.07 -7.02
C PHE A 23 -9.97 23.16 -7.53
N GLN A 24 -11.01 22.80 -8.29
CA GLN A 24 -11.98 23.76 -8.82
C GLN A 24 -12.71 24.54 -7.73
N LEU A 25 -12.92 23.92 -6.58
CA LEU A 25 -13.55 24.56 -5.42
C LEU A 25 -12.54 25.22 -4.46
N ASP A 26 -11.24 25.19 -4.78
CA ASP A 26 -10.16 25.72 -3.94
C ASP A 26 -10.22 25.20 -2.48
N ILE A 27 -10.58 23.93 -2.27
CA ILE A 27 -10.69 23.34 -0.95
C ILE A 27 -9.28 23.07 -0.40
N LYS A 28 -8.88 23.82 0.63
CA LYS A 28 -7.54 23.70 1.22
C LYS A 28 -7.40 22.57 2.23
N ASP A 29 -8.49 22.19 2.92
CA ASP A 29 -8.48 21.11 3.91
C ASP A 29 -8.92 19.80 3.28
N ASP A 30 -7.98 18.84 3.22
CA ASP A 30 -8.21 17.50 2.66
C ASP A 30 -9.42 16.80 3.31
N LYS A 31 -9.63 16.98 4.63
CA LYS A 31 -10.74 16.33 5.35
C LYS A 31 -12.09 16.98 5.08
N VAL A 32 -12.12 18.28 4.82
CA VAL A 32 -13.34 18.98 4.38
C VAL A 32 -13.72 18.46 2.99
N ALA A 33 -12.76 18.30 2.09
CA ALA A 33 -13.02 17.71 0.78
C ALA A 33 -13.63 16.30 0.87
N LEU A 34 -13.08 15.44 1.74
CA LEU A 34 -13.61 14.09 1.96
C LEU A 34 -15.03 14.10 2.54
N ASP A 35 -15.32 15.04 3.46
CA ASP A 35 -16.64 15.17 4.04
C ASP A 35 -17.68 15.60 2.99
N ILE A 36 -17.32 16.51 2.11
CA ILE A 36 -18.17 16.94 1.00
C ILE A 36 -18.45 15.78 0.04
N LEU A 37 -17.39 15.04 -0.35
CA LEU A 37 -17.48 13.96 -1.36
C LEU A 37 -18.16 12.69 -0.83
N PHE A 38 -17.82 12.28 0.39
CA PHE A 38 -18.15 10.94 0.90
C PHE A 38 -18.96 10.95 2.19
N LYS A 39 -19.21 12.12 2.79
CA LYS A 39 -19.77 12.25 4.16
C LYS A 39 -18.93 11.48 5.18
N ASN A 40 -17.64 11.35 4.92
CA ASN A 40 -16.69 10.60 5.75
C ASN A 40 -15.28 11.17 5.66
N ARG A 41 -14.86 11.86 6.71
CA ARG A 41 -13.54 12.51 6.83
C ARG A 41 -12.36 11.54 6.95
N MET A 42 -12.62 10.25 7.11
CA MET A 42 -11.60 9.21 7.33
C MET A 42 -11.25 8.42 6.07
N VAL A 43 -11.86 8.73 4.93
CA VAL A 43 -11.55 8.11 3.65
C VAL A 43 -10.07 8.28 3.32
N ILE A 44 -9.46 7.21 2.83
CA ILE A 44 -8.09 7.21 2.35
C ILE A 44 -8.14 7.03 0.84
N PRO A 45 -7.67 8.03 0.06
CA PRO A 45 -7.55 7.89 -1.38
C PRO A 45 -6.70 6.69 -1.79
N SER A 46 -7.17 5.98 -2.82
CA SER A 46 -6.46 4.87 -3.44
C SER A 46 -6.41 5.08 -4.95
N ALA A 47 -5.24 5.35 -5.51
CA ALA A 47 -5.09 5.65 -6.93
C ALA A 47 -5.56 4.53 -7.84
N PHE A 48 -5.40 3.27 -7.43
CA PHE A 48 -5.72 2.11 -8.26
C PHE A 48 -7.13 1.56 -8.03
N LEU A 49 -7.55 1.53 -6.76
CA LEU A 49 -8.81 0.92 -6.31
C LEU A 49 -9.50 1.89 -5.35
N GLN A 50 -10.00 3.01 -5.89
CA GLN A 50 -10.75 3.98 -5.10
C GLN A 50 -12.08 3.37 -4.65
N GLY A 51 -12.34 3.44 -3.37
CA GLY A 51 -13.59 2.99 -2.76
C GLY A 51 -14.50 4.11 -2.33
N HIS A 52 -15.53 3.77 -1.56
CA HIS A 52 -16.62 4.66 -1.15
C HIS A 52 -17.44 5.18 -2.35
N ILE A 53 -17.68 4.30 -3.33
CA ILE A 53 -18.34 4.67 -4.59
C ILE A 53 -19.82 5.01 -4.35
N ASP A 54 -20.55 4.19 -3.56
CA ASP A 54 -21.96 4.46 -3.27
C ASP A 54 -22.15 5.76 -2.47
N PRO A 55 -21.35 6.06 -1.42
CA PRO A 55 -21.36 7.38 -0.80
C PRO A 55 -21.09 8.52 -1.78
N LEU A 56 -20.14 8.37 -2.71
CA LEU A 56 -19.88 9.37 -3.74
C LEU A 56 -21.09 9.54 -4.65
N LEU A 57 -21.65 8.45 -5.18
CA LEU A 57 -22.80 8.50 -6.08
C LEU A 57 -24.05 9.07 -5.40
N SER A 58 -24.19 8.92 -4.07
CA SER A 58 -25.26 9.60 -3.33
C SER A 58 -25.16 11.14 -3.41
N GLN A 59 -23.96 11.68 -3.66
CA GLN A 59 -23.73 13.13 -3.83
C GLN A 59 -23.80 13.58 -5.28
N VAL A 60 -23.36 12.74 -6.25
CA VAL A 60 -23.14 13.14 -7.65
C VAL A 60 -23.95 12.34 -8.68
N GLY A 61 -24.63 11.26 -8.27
CA GLY A 61 -25.33 10.33 -9.19
C GLY A 61 -26.39 11.01 -10.07
N HIS A 62 -27.03 12.07 -9.59
CA HIS A 62 -27.99 12.86 -10.36
C HIS A 62 -27.32 13.61 -11.54
N LEU A 63 -26.01 13.88 -11.46
CA LEU A 63 -25.23 14.53 -12.53
C LEU A 63 -24.62 13.51 -13.49
N TRP A 64 -24.14 12.38 -12.98
CA TRP A 64 -23.39 11.40 -13.77
C TRP A 64 -24.26 10.31 -14.41
N ARG A 65 -25.37 9.93 -13.78
CA ARG A 65 -26.30 8.89 -14.26
C ARG A 65 -25.62 7.55 -14.56
N VAL A 66 -24.63 7.17 -13.74
CA VAL A 66 -23.91 5.89 -13.80
C VAL A 66 -24.11 5.13 -12.50
N ASP A 67 -24.05 3.81 -12.55
CA ASP A 67 -24.05 2.97 -11.36
C ASP A 67 -22.64 2.72 -10.81
N SER A 68 -22.55 2.13 -9.60
CA SER A 68 -21.29 1.85 -8.94
C SER A 68 -20.41 0.88 -9.72
N LYS A 69 -21.02 -0.12 -10.37
CA LYS A 69 -20.30 -1.14 -11.14
C LYS A 69 -19.67 -0.53 -12.39
N GLU A 70 -20.41 0.32 -13.08
CA GLU A 70 -19.94 1.03 -14.25
C GLU A 70 -18.79 1.98 -13.87
N LEU A 71 -18.97 2.79 -12.84
CA LEU A 71 -17.95 3.73 -12.38
C LEU A 71 -16.65 3.01 -11.95
N ILE A 72 -16.75 1.90 -11.21
CA ILE A 72 -15.60 1.10 -10.80
C ILE A 72 -14.91 0.50 -12.04
N SER A 73 -15.65 -0.05 -12.99
CA SER A 73 -15.06 -0.70 -14.16
C SER A 73 -14.44 0.29 -15.14
N GLN A 74 -14.99 1.49 -15.29
CA GLN A 74 -14.46 2.48 -16.23
C GLN A 74 -13.33 3.34 -15.65
N HIS A 75 -13.29 3.58 -14.32
CA HIS A 75 -12.43 4.58 -13.72
C HIS A 75 -11.49 4.05 -12.62
N THR A 76 -11.39 2.71 -12.46
CA THR A 76 -10.42 2.06 -11.57
C THR A 76 -9.65 0.96 -12.31
N LEU A 77 -8.62 0.39 -11.65
CA LEU A 77 -7.86 -0.75 -12.18
C LEU A 77 -8.47 -2.11 -11.81
N LEU A 78 -9.67 -2.15 -11.26
CA LEU A 78 -10.31 -3.41 -10.87
C LEU A 78 -10.48 -4.41 -12.03
N PRO A 79 -10.79 -4.01 -13.28
CA PRO A 79 -10.94 -4.95 -14.40
C PRO A 79 -9.70 -5.80 -14.68
N LEU A 80 -8.49 -5.32 -14.34
CA LEU A 80 -7.26 -6.09 -14.52
C LEU A 80 -7.24 -7.44 -13.78
N PHE A 81 -8.11 -7.61 -12.80
CA PHE A 81 -8.15 -8.81 -11.95
C PHE A 81 -9.23 -9.80 -12.35
N GLN A 82 -10.24 -9.38 -13.11
CA GLN A 82 -11.48 -10.13 -13.31
C GLN A 82 -11.28 -11.55 -13.86
N PRO A 83 -10.51 -11.82 -14.92
CA PRO A 83 -10.34 -13.17 -15.44
C PRO A 83 -9.48 -14.06 -14.54
N PHE A 84 -8.64 -13.48 -13.68
CA PHE A 84 -7.56 -14.16 -12.97
C PHE A 84 -7.85 -14.41 -11.50
N LEU A 85 -8.79 -13.69 -10.89
CA LEU A 85 -9.21 -13.90 -9.50
C LEU A 85 -10.44 -14.81 -9.42
N PRO A 86 -10.56 -15.65 -8.38
CA PRO A 86 -11.81 -16.36 -8.10
C PRO A 86 -13.00 -15.42 -8.03
N ASN A 87 -14.14 -15.80 -8.66
CA ASN A 87 -15.30 -14.92 -8.83
C ASN A 87 -15.78 -14.32 -7.50
N TYR A 88 -15.85 -15.14 -6.44
CA TYR A 88 -16.26 -14.67 -5.11
C TYR A 88 -15.33 -13.56 -4.56
N ARG A 89 -14.03 -13.62 -4.88
CA ARG A 89 -13.06 -12.58 -4.45
C ARG A 89 -13.21 -11.30 -5.26
N TYR A 90 -13.49 -11.42 -6.56
CA TYR A 90 -13.74 -10.28 -7.41
C TYR A 90 -15.03 -9.56 -7.02
N GLU A 91 -16.11 -10.27 -6.77
CA GLU A 91 -17.38 -9.73 -6.28
C GLU A 91 -17.22 -9.08 -4.89
N GLN A 92 -16.44 -9.70 -4.01
CA GLN A 92 -16.13 -9.10 -2.72
C GLN A 92 -15.33 -7.79 -2.86
N LEU A 93 -14.38 -7.71 -3.81
CA LEU A 93 -13.67 -6.48 -4.11
C LEU A 93 -14.61 -5.41 -4.66
N MET A 94 -15.50 -5.77 -5.57
CA MET A 94 -16.51 -4.85 -6.10
C MET A 94 -17.36 -4.27 -4.95
N SER A 95 -17.84 -5.11 -4.05
CA SER A 95 -18.58 -4.71 -2.86
C SER A 95 -17.75 -3.84 -1.90
N ASP A 96 -16.49 -4.19 -1.67
CA ASP A 96 -15.58 -3.40 -0.82
C ASP A 96 -15.37 -1.98 -1.38
N LEU A 97 -15.25 -1.83 -2.70
CA LEU A 97 -15.11 -0.53 -3.33
C LEU A 97 -16.42 0.26 -3.29
N SER A 98 -17.56 -0.40 -3.52
CA SER A 98 -18.87 0.24 -3.44
C SER A 98 -19.14 0.80 -2.04
N PHE A 99 -19.00 0.00 -1.00
CA PHE A 99 -19.35 0.37 0.38
C PHE A 99 -18.21 0.96 1.22
N GLY A 100 -16.97 0.96 0.74
CA GLY A 100 -15.87 1.65 1.41
C GLY A 100 -15.00 0.80 2.34
N ASN A 101 -15.06 -0.52 2.31
CA ASN A 101 -14.16 -1.41 3.07
C ASN A 101 -12.75 -1.52 2.47
N VAL A 102 -12.15 -0.39 2.08
CA VAL A 102 -10.97 -0.30 1.22
C VAL A 102 -9.68 -0.80 1.87
N ASN A 103 -9.61 -0.86 3.20
CA ASN A 103 -8.37 -1.25 3.91
C ASN A 103 -7.86 -2.66 3.55
N LEU A 104 -8.73 -3.53 3.07
CA LEU A 104 -8.41 -4.90 2.66
C LEU A 104 -8.36 -5.09 1.14
N SER A 105 -8.83 -4.12 0.34
CA SER A 105 -8.96 -4.26 -1.13
C SER A 105 -7.61 -4.58 -1.79
N MET A 106 -6.55 -3.86 -1.45
CA MET A 106 -5.21 -4.12 -1.99
C MET A 106 -4.70 -5.53 -1.65
N SER A 107 -4.99 -6.01 -0.44
CA SER A 107 -4.61 -7.37 -0.01
C SER A 107 -5.49 -8.44 -0.67
N ARG A 108 -6.80 -8.18 -0.83
CA ARG A 108 -7.73 -9.09 -1.51
C ARG A 108 -7.46 -9.18 -3.01
N ALA A 109 -7.09 -8.09 -3.64
CA ALA A 109 -6.62 -8.07 -5.02
C ALA A 109 -5.27 -8.79 -5.19
N GLY A 110 -4.55 -9.06 -4.10
CA GLY A 110 -3.25 -9.70 -4.11
C GLY A 110 -2.10 -8.73 -4.44
N ILE A 111 -2.35 -7.43 -4.49
CA ILE A 111 -1.37 -6.40 -4.85
C ILE A 111 -0.19 -6.41 -3.86
N ASN A 112 -0.47 -6.46 -2.55
CA ASN A 112 0.57 -6.43 -1.51
C ASN A 112 1.47 -7.68 -1.50
N ALA A 113 1.02 -8.80 -2.06
CA ALA A 113 1.76 -10.05 -2.16
C ALA A 113 2.22 -10.35 -3.59
N SER A 114 1.98 -9.43 -4.51
CA SER A 114 2.34 -9.59 -5.93
C SER A 114 3.85 -9.53 -6.12
N LEU A 115 4.34 -10.29 -7.10
CA LEU A 115 5.71 -10.18 -7.59
C LEU A 115 5.87 -8.95 -8.48
N ILE A 116 4.81 -8.57 -9.22
CA ILE A 116 4.87 -7.43 -10.13
C ILE A 116 5.00 -6.12 -9.37
N GLN A 117 5.81 -5.24 -9.93
CA GLN A 117 6.01 -3.92 -9.35
C GLN A 117 4.88 -2.98 -9.76
N TRP A 118 4.24 -2.38 -8.76
CA TRP A 118 3.24 -1.34 -8.97
C TRP A 118 3.91 0.02 -9.05
N PRO A 119 3.41 0.95 -9.89
CA PRO A 119 3.96 2.29 -9.98
C PRO A 119 4.00 2.99 -8.61
N LEU A 120 5.11 3.65 -8.31
CA LEU A 120 5.27 4.47 -7.10
C LEU A 120 4.91 5.94 -7.35
N SER A 121 4.99 6.36 -8.60
CA SER A 121 4.67 7.69 -9.10
C SER A 121 3.77 7.62 -10.32
N TYR A 122 3.06 8.70 -10.59
CA TYR A 122 2.20 8.81 -11.77
C TYR A 122 3.03 8.94 -13.03
N LYS A 123 2.52 8.34 -14.11
CA LYS A 123 3.11 8.39 -15.46
C LYS A 123 2.22 9.17 -16.41
N ILE A 124 2.83 9.84 -17.36
CA ILE A 124 2.16 10.60 -18.43
C ILE A 124 2.80 10.33 -19.78
N CYS A 125 2.02 10.54 -20.84
CA CYS A 125 2.56 10.83 -22.16
C CYS A 125 2.59 12.36 -22.33
N PRO A 126 3.75 12.98 -22.63
CA PRO A 126 3.84 14.43 -22.79
C PRO A 126 2.93 14.96 -23.91
N GLN A 127 2.81 14.23 -25.01
CA GLN A 127 1.96 14.60 -26.14
C GLN A 127 0.47 14.53 -25.81
N CYS A 128 0.00 13.44 -25.14
CA CYS A 128 -1.37 13.37 -24.63
C CYS A 128 -1.67 14.54 -23.68
N ARG A 129 -0.72 14.90 -22.83
CA ARG A 129 -0.89 16.03 -21.90
C ARG A 129 -1.03 17.35 -22.62
N LYS A 130 -0.24 17.58 -23.68
CA LYS A 130 -0.36 18.76 -24.52
C LYS A 130 -1.73 18.86 -25.16
N GLU A 131 -2.19 17.77 -25.78
CA GLU A 131 -3.54 17.71 -26.38
C GLU A 131 -4.66 17.93 -25.34
N GLN A 132 -4.52 17.36 -24.14
CA GLN A 132 -5.51 17.60 -23.08
C GLN A 132 -5.59 19.07 -22.71
N LEU A 133 -4.46 19.78 -22.62
CA LEU A 133 -4.44 21.23 -22.34
C LEU A 133 -5.06 22.04 -23.49
N GLU A 134 -4.76 21.69 -24.74
CA GLU A 134 -5.27 22.38 -25.91
C GLU A 134 -6.79 22.16 -26.12
N LEU A 135 -7.25 20.92 -25.90
CA LEU A 135 -8.65 20.57 -26.18
C LEU A 135 -9.60 20.81 -24.99
N LEU A 136 -9.12 20.62 -23.77
CA LEU A 136 -9.96 20.63 -22.55
C LEU A 136 -9.62 21.80 -21.60
N GLY A 137 -8.47 22.44 -21.76
CA GLY A 137 -7.97 23.44 -20.83
C GLY A 137 -7.46 22.87 -19.49
N PHE A 138 -7.48 21.55 -19.31
CA PHE A 138 -6.98 20.87 -18.11
C PHE A 138 -6.39 19.50 -18.47
N THR A 139 -5.68 18.89 -17.51
CA THR A 139 -5.08 17.56 -17.66
C THR A 139 -5.61 16.60 -16.59
N TYR A 140 -5.46 15.28 -16.87
CA TYR A 140 -5.91 14.24 -15.97
C TYR A 140 -5.00 13.00 -16.04
N TRP A 141 -5.08 12.15 -14.99
CA TRP A 141 -4.37 10.87 -14.96
C TRP A 141 -5.12 9.82 -15.76
N GLN A 142 -4.52 9.34 -16.84
CA GLN A 142 -5.07 8.24 -17.63
C GLN A 142 -4.86 6.92 -16.90
N ARG A 143 -5.89 6.10 -16.82
CA ARG A 143 -5.94 4.83 -16.10
C ARG A 143 -4.95 3.81 -16.67
N LEU A 144 -4.90 3.68 -18.00
CA LEU A 144 -3.99 2.77 -18.70
C LEU A 144 -2.53 3.03 -18.28
N PHE A 145 -2.10 4.28 -18.23
CA PHE A 145 -0.71 4.63 -17.93
C PHE A 145 -0.27 4.27 -16.52
N GLN A 146 -1.22 4.10 -15.60
CA GLN A 146 -0.93 3.69 -14.22
C GLN A 146 -0.99 2.17 -14.02
N SER A 147 -1.28 1.41 -15.06
CA SER A 147 -1.31 -0.05 -15.00
C SER A 147 0.12 -0.62 -14.99
N PRO A 148 0.45 -1.57 -14.08
CA PRO A 148 1.73 -2.28 -14.11
C PRO A 148 2.01 -2.91 -15.48
N GLY A 149 3.23 -2.76 -15.98
CA GLY A 149 3.64 -3.25 -17.29
C GLY A 149 3.45 -2.24 -18.43
N VAL A 150 2.64 -1.20 -18.25
CA VAL A 150 2.48 -0.14 -19.26
C VAL A 150 3.60 0.88 -19.11
N THR A 151 4.41 1.01 -20.17
CA THR A 151 5.57 1.90 -20.24
C THR A 151 5.49 2.85 -21.43
N VAL A 152 4.50 2.66 -22.30
CA VAL A 152 4.36 3.40 -23.56
C VAL A 152 2.93 3.89 -23.80
N CYS A 153 2.81 4.94 -24.58
CA CYS A 153 1.54 5.49 -25.06
C CYS A 153 1.17 4.84 -26.39
N LEU A 154 -0.01 4.23 -26.47
CA LEU A 154 -0.50 3.60 -27.69
C LEU A 154 -0.86 4.63 -28.80
N LYS A 155 -1.30 5.82 -28.41
CA LYS A 155 -1.69 6.87 -29.37
C LYS A 155 -0.50 7.54 -30.03
N HIS A 156 0.58 7.77 -29.27
CA HIS A 156 1.75 8.51 -29.76
C HIS A 156 2.98 7.63 -29.95
N GLU A 157 2.87 6.34 -29.71
CA GLU A 157 3.93 5.33 -29.86
C GLU A 157 5.25 5.75 -29.22
N CYS A 158 5.17 6.37 -28.04
CA CYS A 158 6.32 6.88 -27.31
C CYS A 158 6.34 6.38 -25.87
N CYS A 159 7.50 6.40 -25.24
CA CYS A 159 7.67 6.03 -23.84
C CYS A 159 6.92 7.00 -22.91
N LEU A 160 6.32 6.48 -21.83
CA LEU A 160 5.74 7.29 -20.78
C LEU A 160 6.84 7.91 -19.91
N VAL A 161 6.57 9.12 -19.43
CA VAL A 161 7.45 9.84 -18.51
C VAL A 161 6.95 9.68 -17.08
N ASP A 162 7.85 9.32 -16.17
CA ASP A 162 7.58 9.33 -14.74
C ASP A 162 7.57 10.77 -14.23
N THR A 163 6.49 11.16 -13.58
CA THR A 163 6.32 12.54 -13.09
C THR A 163 7.09 12.82 -11.80
N GLY A 164 7.54 11.79 -11.08
CA GLY A 164 8.05 11.92 -9.72
C GLY A 164 6.98 12.23 -8.67
N LEU A 165 5.72 12.49 -9.09
CA LEU A 165 4.60 12.69 -8.17
C LEU A 165 4.17 11.35 -7.59
N ARG A 166 4.46 11.14 -6.31
CA ARG A 166 4.17 9.88 -5.64
C ARG A 166 2.67 9.61 -5.56
N ILE A 167 2.29 8.38 -5.91
CA ILE A 167 0.89 7.90 -5.83
C ILE A 167 0.38 7.90 -4.39
N SER A 168 1.23 7.60 -3.39
CA SER A 168 0.92 7.75 -1.98
C SER A 168 1.45 9.07 -1.45
N SER A 169 0.56 10.01 -1.12
CA SER A 169 0.92 11.26 -0.49
C SER A 169 1.46 11.07 0.93
N SER A 170 2.36 11.96 1.35
CA SER A 170 2.70 12.15 2.77
C SER A 170 1.47 12.56 3.60
N HIS A 171 0.52 13.23 2.97
CA HIS A 171 -0.81 13.55 3.52
C HIS A 171 -1.79 12.44 3.17
N ARG A 172 -2.09 11.60 4.15
CA ARG A 172 -2.88 10.36 4.00
C ARG A 172 -4.24 10.55 3.34
N HIS A 173 -4.83 11.73 3.41
CA HIS A 173 -6.19 12.05 2.97
C HIS A 173 -6.25 12.89 1.70
N ARG A 174 -5.12 13.13 1.04
CA ARG A 174 -5.02 13.98 -0.14
C ARG A 174 -5.15 13.19 -1.44
N PHE A 175 -6.01 13.66 -2.33
CA PHE A 175 -6.02 13.26 -3.73
C PHE A 175 -4.92 13.99 -4.50
N ILE A 176 -4.20 13.27 -5.35
CA ILE A 176 -3.09 13.82 -6.15
C ILE A 176 -3.61 14.11 -7.55
N GLY A 177 -3.70 15.38 -7.88
CA GLY A 177 -4.08 15.85 -9.23
C GLY A 177 -2.87 16.12 -10.12
N THR A 178 -3.14 16.45 -11.37
CA THR A 178 -2.14 16.81 -12.39
C THR A 178 -1.74 18.28 -12.34
N LEU A 179 -2.47 19.10 -11.61
CA LEU A 179 -2.32 20.55 -11.58
C LEU A 179 -0.99 20.98 -10.97
N GLY A 180 -0.37 21.98 -11.58
CA GLY A 180 0.95 22.46 -11.18
C GLY A 180 2.13 21.62 -11.66
N TYR A 181 1.88 20.41 -12.21
CA TYR A 181 2.94 19.61 -12.81
C TYR A 181 3.26 20.12 -14.23
N GLN A 182 4.52 20.38 -14.47
CA GLN A 182 5.06 20.67 -15.81
C GLN A 182 6.08 19.60 -16.17
N PRO A 183 5.95 18.92 -17.31
CA PRO A 183 6.94 17.93 -17.74
C PRO A 183 8.25 18.66 -18.09
N LYS A 184 9.36 18.03 -17.70
CA LYS A 184 10.70 18.56 -18.00
C LYS A 184 11.02 18.53 -19.51
N ALA A 185 10.39 17.61 -20.24
CA ALA A 185 10.50 17.49 -21.70
C ALA A 185 9.14 17.16 -22.28
N TRP A 186 8.83 17.69 -23.46
CA TRP A 186 7.61 17.44 -24.21
C TRP A 186 7.75 16.33 -25.25
N LEU A 187 8.97 15.85 -25.50
CA LEU A 187 9.29 14.72 -26.35
C LEU A 187 9.78 13.56 -25.51
N SER A 188 9.47 12.37 -25.97
CA SER A 188 9.86 11.12 -25.32
C SER A 188 10.41 10.17 -26.39
N GLU A 189 11.16 9.14 -25.93
CA GLU A 189 11.73 8.12 -26.80
C GLU A 189 10.61 7.32 -27.49
N ALA A 190 10.93 6.80 -28.67
CA ALA A 190 10.04 5.91 -29.42
C ALA A 190 9.80 4.61 -28.62
N ALA A 191 8.57 4.11 -28.69
CA ALA A 191 8.18 2.88 -28.04
C ALA A 191 8.74 1.64 -28.76
N LYS A 192 9.02 0.57 -28.01
CA LYS A 192 9.33 -0.73 -28.58
C LYS A 192 8.05 -1.47 -28.95
N SER A 193 8.07 -2.22 -30.07
CA SER A 193 6.90 -2.99 -30.53
C SER A 193 6.35 -3.93 -29.45
N SER A 194 7.21 -4.64 -28.72
CA SER A 194 6.77 -5.55 -27.64
C SER A 194 6.07 -4.84 -26.49
N GLU A 195 6.43 -3.58 -26.19
CA GLU A 195 5.80 -2.77 -25.16
C GLU A 195 4.46 -2.19 -25.63
N LEU A 196 4.36 -1.85 -26.94
CA LEU A 196 3.09 -1.46 -27.58
C LEU A 196 2.10 -2.62 -27.57
N GLU A 197 2.54 -3.82 -27.97
CA GLU A 197 1.69 -5.02 -27.95
C GLU A 197 1.20 -5.32 -26.52
N LEU A 198 2.08 -5.27 -25.52
CA LEU A 198 1.69 -5.46 -24.12
C LEU A 198 0.67 -4.43 -23.66
N SER A 199 0.93 -3.16 -23.95
CA SER A 199 0.03 -2.06 -23.56
C SER A 199 -1.34 -2.19 -24.21
N SER A 200 -1.41 -2.62 -25.49
CA SER A 200 -2.64 -2.89 -26.21
C SER A 200 -3.47 -4.02 -25.58
N VAL A 201 -2.83 -5.11 -25.18
CA VAL A 201 -3.51 -6.22 -24.48
C VAL A 201 -4.00 -5.79 -23.09
N ILE A 202 -3.25 -4.95 -22.38
CA ILE A 202 -3.65 -4.40 -21.07
C ILE A 202 -4.86 -3.44 -21.26
N GLU A 203 -4.84 -2.57 -22.26
CA GLU A 203 -5.98 -1.70 -22.59
C GLU A 203 -7.22 -2.51 -22.92
N ALA A 204 -7.08 -3.54 -23.76
CA ALA A 204 -8.18 -4.47 -24.08
C ALA A 204 -8.74 -5.13 -22.81
N LEU A 205 -7.89 -5.52 -21.87
CA LEU A 205 -8.34 -6.10 -20.59
C LEU A 205 -9.11 -5.10 -19.72
N LEU A 206 -8.64 -3.86 -19.63
CA LEU A 206 -9.34 -2.80 -18.88
C LEU A 206 -10.76 -2.55 -19.40
N ASN A 207 -10.99 -2.80 -20.68
CA ASN A 207 -12.26 -2.49 -21.38
C ASN A 207 -13.10 -3.74 -21.73
N SER A 208 -12.59 -4.98 -21.42
CA SER A 208 -13.20 -6.21 -21.96
C SER A 208 -14.44 -6.69 -21.21
N GLY A 209 -14.54 -6.46 -19.91
CA GLY A 209 -15.60 -7.05 -19.08
C GLY A 209 -15.62 -8.59 -19.06
N VAL A 210 -14.56 -9.27 -19.51
CA VAL A 210 -14.50 -10.73 -19.63
C VAL A 210 -14.48 -11.39 -18.26
N GLY A 211 -15.33 -12.41 -18.10
CA GLY A 211 -15.52 -13.11 -16.83
C GLY A 211 -14.37 -14.06 -16.45
N TYR A 212 -14.48 -14.60 -15.27
CA TYR A 212 -13.54 -15.48 -14.58
C TYR A 212 -13.18 -16.77 -15.35
N VAL A 213 -11.93 -17.18 -15.25
CA VAL A 213 -11.39 -18.48 -15.70
C VAL A 213 -10.92 -19.26 -14.46
N SER A 214 -11.35 -20.51 -14.32
CA SER A 214 -11.02 -21.33 -13.15
C SER A 214 -9.55 -21.78 -13.12
N PRO A 215 -8.98 -22.09 -11.93
CA PRO A 215 -7.60 -22.59 -11.83
C PRO A 215 -7.38 -23.89 -12.61
N GLU A 216 -8.42 -24.73 -12.71
CA GLU A 216 -8.38 -25.99 -13.47
C GLU A 216 -8.30 -25.70 -14.96
N GLN A 217 -9.09 -24.75 -15.45
CA GLN A 217 -9.06 -24.28 -16.85
C GLN A 217 -7.68 -23.68 -17.19
N TRP A 218 -7.16 -22.79 -16.35
CA TRP A 218 -5.80 -22.24 -16.51
C TRP A 218 -4.73 -23.33 -16.54
N THR A 219 -4.81 -24.33 -15.67
CA THR A 219 -3.87 -25.44 -15.64
C THR A 219 -3.85 -26.17 -16.99
N ARG A 220 -5.03 -26.48 -17.54
CA ARG A 220 -5.17 -27.15 -18.83
C ARG A 220 -4.76 -26.26 -19.99
N TYR A 221 -5.13 -25.01 -19.96
CA TYR A 221 -4.75 -24.02 -20.98
C TYR A 221 -3.23 -23.99 -21.17
N TYR A 222 -2.46 -23.87 -20.08
CA TYR A 222 -1.00 -23.83 -20.16
C TYR A 222 -0.37 -25.17 -20.56
N GLN A 223 -0.98 -26.30 -20.21
CA GLN A 223 -0.54 -27.61 -20.68
C GLN A 223 -0.76 -27.77 -22.19
N ASN A 224 -1.89 -27.32 -22.71
CA ASN A 224 -2.19 -27.31 -24.12
C ASN A 224 -1.25 -26.36 -24.87
N LEU A 225 -1.09 -25.13 -24.40
CA LEU A 225 -0.17 -24.15 -24.98
C LEU A 225 1.26 -24.70 -25.11
N ALA A 226 1.76 -25.37 -24.06
CA ALA A 226 3.09 -25.98 -24.11
C ALA A 226 3.16 -27.11 -25.16
N ARG A 227 2.09 -27.91 -25.29
CA ARG A 227 2.01 -28.99 -26.29
C ARG A 227 1.95 -28.46 -27.72
N ASP A 228 1.06 -27.49 -27.94
CA ASP A 228 0.83 -26.90 -29.25
C ASP A 228 2.09 -26.18 -29.79
N ARG A 229 2.94 -25.70 -28.87
CA ARG A 229 4.22 -25.06 -29.18
C ARG A 229 5.40 -26.02 -29.20
N GLY A 230 5.18 -27.32 -29.12
CA GLY A 230 6.26 -28.32 -29.12
C GLY A 230 7.19 -28.25 -27.91
N MET A 231 6.77 -27.57 -26.82
CA MET A 231 7.57 -27.40 -25.60
C MET A 231 7.40 -28.59 -24.63
N MET A 232 7.59 -29.78 -25.16
CA MET A 232 7.47 -31.05 -24.44
C MET A 232 8.74 -31.87 -24.51
N LYS A 233 9.14 -32.49 -23.39
CA LYS A 233 10.14 -33.55 -23.28
C LYS A 233 9.43 -34.85 -22.89
N GLY A 234 9.02 -35.64 -23.88
CA GLY A 234 8.13 -36.77 -23.69
C GLY A 234 6.78 -36.31 -23.12
N ALA A 235 6.36 -36.86 -21.98
CA ALA A 235 5.13 -36.47 -21.30
C ALA A 235 5.27 -35.21 -20.40
N ARG A 236 6.45 -34.62 -20.29
CA ARG A 236 6.73 -33.49 -19.40
C ARG A 236 6.93 -32.20 -20.16
N ILE A 237 6.55 -31.09 -19.57
CA ILE A 237 6.78 -29.75 -20.12
C ILE A 237 8.27 -29.41 -20.04
N ASP A 238 8.83 -28.90 -21.14
CA ASP A 238 10.19 -28.37 -21.19
C ASP A 238 10.25 -26.93 -20.68
N HIS A 239 10.38 -26.80 -19.37
CA HIS A 239 10.44 -25.48 -18.72
C HIS A 239 11.67 -24.65 -19.12
N GLN A 240 12.77 -25.30 -19.56
CA GLN A 240 13.97 -24.57 -20.00
C GLN A 240 13.77 -23.92 -21.36
N ALA A 241 13.14 -24.63 -22.31
CA ALA A 241 12.77 -24.07 -23.60
C ALA A 241 11.81 -22.87 -23.44
N ILE A 242 10.80 -23.00 -22.59
CA ILE A 242 9.85 -21.91 -22.29
C ILE A 242 10.59 -20.71 -21.68
N LYS A 243 11.45 -20.94 -20.68
CA LYS A 243 12.25 -19.88 -20.06
C LYS A 243 13.11 -19.15 -21.08
N TYR A 244 13.77 -19.88 -21.96
CA TYR A 244 14.61 -19.30 -23.04
C TYR A 244 13.79 -18.37 -23.93
N LEU A 245 12.59 -18.76 -24.37
CA LEU A 245 11.74 -17.93 -25.23
C LEU A 245 11.28 -16.66 -24.52
N VAL A 246 10.87 -16.77 -23.23
CA VAL A 246 10.45 -15.61 -22.44
C VAL A 246 11.62 -14.63 -22.24
N GLU A 247 12.82 -15.13 -21.90
CA GLU A 247 14.00 -14.27 -21.73
C GLU A 247 14.52 -13.68 -23.05
N LYS A 248 14.30 -14.37 -24.18
CA LYS A 248 14.63 -13.88 -25.52
C LYS A 248 13.70 -12.73 -25.93
N TYR A 249 12.40 -12.86 -25.67
CA TYR A 249 11.41 -11.86 -26.06
C TYR A 249 11.49 -10.59 -25.19
N TRP A 250 11.54 -10.76 -23.84
CA TRP A 250 11.43 -9.66 -22.88
C TRP A 250 12.77 -9.10 -22.39
N THR A 251 13.86 -9.75 -22.58
CA THR A 251 15.15 -9.50 -21.94
C THR A 251 15.14 -9.68 -20.40
N LYS A 252 16.28 -10.04 -19.84
CA LYS A 252 16.40 -10.21 -18.36
C LYS A 252 16.19 -8.90 -17.61
N SER A 253 16.71 -7.80 -18.17
CA SER A 253 16.58 -6.46 -17.56
C SER A 253 15.12 -6.02 -17.49
N TRP A 254 14.34 -6.21 -18.55
CA TRP A 254 12.92 -5.87 -18.56
C TRP A 254 12.14 -6.69 -17.52
N LEU A 255 12.39 -8.00 -17.45
CA LEU A 255 11.74 -8.89 -16.46
C LEU A 255 12.07 -8.47 -15.03
N GLU A 256 13.30 -8.08 -14.75
CA GLU A 256 13.74 -7.62 -13.44
C GLU A 256 13.07 -6.29 -13.03
N GLN A 257 13.01 -5.33 -13.95
CA GLN A 257 12.33 -4.04 -13.75
C GLN A 257 10.85 -4.19 -13.39
N HIS A 258 10.21 -5.27 -13.89
CA HIS A 258 8.80 -5.54 -13.62
C HIS A 258 8.56 -6.54 -12.47
N GLY A 259 9.61 -6.99 -11.78
CA GLY A 259 9.53 -7.96 -10.68
C GLY A 259 9.28 -9.40 -11.14
N LEU A 260 9.53 -9.69 -12.43
CA LEU A 260 9.27 -10.97 -13.08
C LEU A 260 10.55 -11.76 -13.39
N GLN A 261 11.64 -11.49 -12.68
CA GLN A 261 12.92 -12.20 -12.85
C GLN A 261 12.75 -13.73 -12.74
N LEU A 262 13.49 -14.46 -13.57
CA LEU A 262 13.45 -15.92 -13.66
C LEU A 262 14.70 -16.57 -13.04
N THR A 263 15.06 -16.10 -11.84
CA THR A 263 16.22 -16.60 -11.07
C THR A 263 15.83 -17.74 -10.13
N GLY A 264 16.73 -18.70 -9.94
CA GLY A 264 16.52 -19.85 -9.06
C GLY A 264 15.73 -21.01 -9.69
N GLU A 265 15.57 -22.09 -8.94
CA GLU A 265 14.93 -23.34 -9.40
C GLU A 265 13.41 -23.26 -9.46
N ASN A 266 12.78 -22.51 -8.55
CA ASN A 266 11.33 -22.42 -8.41
C ASN A 266 10.83 -21.03 -8.81
N THR A 267 10.77 -20.77 -10.12
CA THR A 267 10.29 -19.50 -10.67
C THR A 267 8.76 -19.44 -10.73
N TRP A 268 8.22 -18.23 -10.88
CA TRP A 268 6.80 -18.03 -11.14
C TRP A 268 6.38 -18.67 -12.47
N LEU A 269 7.24 -18.62 -13.50
CA LEU A 269 7.01 -19.19 -14.83
C LEU A 269 6.81 -20.71 -14.75
N LEU A 270 7.70 -21.40 -14.03
CA LEU A 270 7.56 -22.84 -13.79
C LEU A 270 6.24 -23.16 -13.05
N SER A 271 5.84 -22.31 -12.11
CA SER A 271 4.59 -22.49 -11.36
C SER A 271 3.36 -22.26 -12.23
N LEU A 272 3.39 -21.37 -13.22
CA LEU A 272 2.31 -21.07 -14.15
C LEU A 272 1.98 -22.27 -15.06
N PHE A 273 2.99 -23.04 -15.47
CA PHE A 273 2.81 -24.27 -16.30
C PHE A 273 2.52 -25.53 -15.50
N ARG A 274 2.44 -25.43 -14.17
CA ARG A 274 2.03 -26.51 -13.26
C ARG A 274 0.56 -26.35 -12.86
N LYS A 275 0.09 -27.19 -11.90
CA LYS A 275 -1.25 -27.07 -11.34
C LYS A 275 -1.41 -25.71 -10.63
N HIS A 276 -2.35 -24.91 -11.10
CA HIS A 276 -2.68 -23.63 -10.50
C HIS A 276 -3.31 -23.82 -9.11
N ARG A 277 -2.61 -23.39 -8.08
CA ARG A 277 -3.06 -23.44 -6.67
C ARG A 277 -3.32 -22.05 -6.10
N ARG A 278 -2.93 -21.02 -6.84
CA ARG A 278 -3.10 -19.62 -6.52
C ARG A 278 -3.27 -18.82 -7.82
N PRO A 279 -3.93 -17.68 -7.77
CA PRO A 279 -4.00 -16.77 -8.91
C PRO A 279 -2.60 -16.29 -9.32
N PHE A 280 -2.43 -16.06 -10.60
CA PHE A 280 -1.33 -15.31 -11.18
C PHE A 280 -1.86 -13.95 -11.66
N SER A 281 -0.98 -12.95 -11.76
CA SER A 281 -1.38 -11.63 -12.25
C SER A 281 -1.55 -11.64 -13.76
N TYR A 282 -2.37 -10.75 -14.29
CA TYR A 282 -2.53 -10.58 -15.73
C TYR A 282 -1.19 -10.41 -16.46
N LEU A 283 -0.23 -9.67 -15.85
CA LEU A 283 1.07 -9.42 -16.46
C LEU A 283 1.89 -10.70 -16.63
N GLN A 284 1.79 -11.66 -15.69
CA GLN A 284 2.43 -12.97 -15.83
C GLN A 284 1.85 -13.76 -16.99
N HIS A 285 0.53 -13.70 -17.20
CA HIS A 285 -0.13 -14.32 -18.33
C HIS A 285 0.28 -13.68 -19.65
N PHE A 286 0.25 -12.35 -19.75
CA PHE A 286 0.55 -11.62 -20.97
C PHE A 286 2.01 -11.73 -21.39
N VAL A 287 2.94 -11.69 -20.44
CA VAL A 287 4.37 -11.93 -20.70
C VAL A 287 4.58 -13.28 -21.36
N VAL A 288 3.91 -14.33 -20.90
CA VAL A 288 4.02 -15.67 -21.47
C VAL A 288 3.32 -15.75 -22.83
N TRP A 289 2.14 -15.20 -22.98
CA TRP A 289 1.39 -15.25 -24.25
C TRP A 289 2.15 -14.56 -25.36
N LEU A 290 2.63 -13.33 -25.16
CA LEU A 290 3.41 -12.57 -26.12
C LEU A 290 4.72 -13.27 -26.49
N SER A 291 5.33 -14.01 -25.56
CA SER A 291 6.56 -14.76 -25.83
C SER A 291 6.36 -16.07 -26.60
N LEU A 292 5.14 -16.65 -26.52
CA LEU A 292 4.88 -17.99 -27.07
C LEU A 292 3.92 -17.99 -28.25
N ARG A 293 3.25 -16.88 -28.57
CA ARG A 293 2.38 -16.78 -29.75
C ARG A 293 3.12 -16.17 -30.94
N ASP A 294 2.84 -16.67 -32.15
CA ASP A 294 3.46 -16.17 -33.38
C ASP A 294 2.69 -15.02 -34.03
N SER A 295 1.50 -14.72 -33.52
CA SER A 295 0.61 -13.67 -34.02
C SER A 295 0.17 -12.75 -32.90
N ALA A 296 -0.27 -11.53 -33.27
CA ALA A 296 -0.82 -10.58 -32.34
C ALA A 296 -1.93 -11.22 -31.47
N ILE A 297 -1.85 -10.97 -30.16
CA ILE A 297 -2.79 -11.56 -29.21
C ILE A 297 -4.09 -10.80 -29.24
N LYS A 298 -5.18 -11.50 -29.53
CA LYS A 298 -6.53 -11.04 -29.31
C LYS A 298 -7.03 -11.54 -27.96
N LEU A 299 -7.06 -10.65 -26.96
CA LEU A 299 -7.38 -10.98 -25.59
C LEU A 299 -8.64 -11.84 -25.44
N ASN A 300 -9.72 -11.43 -26.11
CA ASN A 300 -11.00 -12.13 -25.99
C ASN A 300 -10.94 -13.55 -26.55
N GLU A 301 -10.18 -13.78 -27.61
CA GLU A 301 -9.98 -15.13 -28.19
C GLU A 301 -9.22 -16.02 -27.18
N GLU A 302 -8.14 -15.54 -26.58
CA GLU A 302 -7.36 -16.29 -25.59
C GLU A 302 -8.16 -16.60 -24.31
N LEU A 303 -8.91 -15.62 -23.81
CA LEU A 303 -9.75 -15.82 -22.63
C LEU A 303 -10.92 -16.77 -22.91
N ASN A 304 -11.53 -16.67 -24.09
CA ASN A 304 -12.61 -17.59 -24.50
C ASN A 304 -12.06 -19.00 -24.70
N LEU A 305 -10.88 -19.14 -25.30
CA LEU A 305 -10.19 -20.44 -25.44
C LEU A 305 -9.95 -21.04 -24.03
N ALA A 306 -9.41 -20.27 -23.09
CA ALA A 306 -9.21 -20.76 -21.73
C ALA A 306 -10.50 -21.16 -21.05
N ARG A 307 -11.60 -20.42 -21.22
CA ARG A 307 -12.93 -20.69 -20.62
C ARG A 307 -13.63 -21.89 -21.26
N SER A 308 -13.44 -22.14 -22.55
CA SER A 308 -14.04 -23.27 -23.27
C SER A 308 -13.45 -24.63 -22.87
N ILE A 309 -12.26 -24.60 -22.26
CA ILE A 309 -11.61 -25.85 -21.81
C ILE A 309 -12.44 -26.48 -20.69
N GLN A 310 -12.88 -27.72 -20.89
CA GLN A 310 -13.59 -28.48 -19.87
C GLN A 310 -12.67 -28.64 -18.64
N PRO A 311 -13.10 -28.20 -17.45
CA PRO A 311 -12.33 -28.43 -16.23
C PRO A 311 -12.14 -29.93 -16.04
N PHE A 312 -10.91 -30.34 -15.74
CA PHE A 312 -10.64 -31.73 -15.42
C PHE A 312 -11.35 -32.08 -14.13
N VAL A 313 -12.42 -32.81 -14.22
CA VAL A 313 -12.96 -33.50 -13.06
C VAL A 313 -11.94 -34.56 -12.68
N GLU A 314 -11.03 -34.21 -11.73
CA GLU A 314 -10.27 -35.24 -11.03
C GLU A 314 -11.35 -36.17 -10.44
N TYR A 315 -11.68 -37.27 -11.12
CA TYR A 315 -12.20 -38.43 -10.41
C TYR A 315 -11.16 -38.64 -9.30
N LYS A 316 -11.54 -38.33 -8.08
CA LYS A 316 -10.78 -38.76 -6.92
C LYS A 316 -10.73 -40.28 -7.06
N SER A 317 -9.72 -40.81 -7.78
CA SER A 317 -9.39 -42.20 -7.68
C SER A 317 -9.33 -42.43 -6.18
N TYR A 318 -10.18 -43.27 -5.68
CA TYR A 318 -10.11 -43.76 -4.30
C TYR A 318 -8.69 -44.30 -4.17
N ARG A 319 -7.77 -43.44 -3.77
CA ARG A 319 -6.39 -43.84 -3.47
C ARG A 319 -6.57 -44.86 -2.36
N SER A 320 -6.25 -46.11 -2.64
CA SER A 320 -6.29 -47.19 -1.68
C SER A 320 -5.75 -46.65 -0.35
N ILE A 321 -6.55 -46.75 0.70
CA ILE A 321 -6.17 -46.32 2.05
C ILE A 321 -4.88 -47.12 2.35
N PRO A 322 -3.76 -46.44 2.65
CA PRO A 322 -2.50 -47.14 2.87
C PRO A 322 -2.68 -48.15 3.99
N ASN A 323 -2.14 -49.35 3.82
CA ASN A 323 -2.19 -50.42 4.79
C ASN A 323 -1.81 -49.92 6.20
N SER A 324 -2.45 -50.35 7.24
CA SER A 324 -2.23 -49.96 8.62
C SER A 324 -0.75 -50.03 9.03
N THR A 325 -0.03 -51.01 8.56
CA THR A 325 1.41 -51.22 8.73
C THR A 325 2.24 -50.04 8.22
N LYS A 326 1.93 -49.53 7.01
CA LYS A 326 2.66 -48.39 6.41
C LYS A 326 2.38 -47.10 7.15
N ARG A 327 1.19 -46.92 7.72
CA ARG A 327 0.83 -45.77 8.54
C ARG A 327 1.63 -45.75 9.84
N VAL A 328 1.73 -46.88 10.53
CA VAL A 328 2.49 -47.07 11.75
C VAL A 328 4.00 -46.77 11.49
N GLN A 329 4.53 -47.34 10.41
CA GLN A 329 5.90 -47.17 9.99
C GLN A 329 6.23 -45.66 9.72
N THR A 330 5.38 -45.01 8.95
CA THR A 330 5.61 -43.56 8.61
C THR A 330 5.51 -42.65 9.83
N ARG A 331 4.61 -42.96 10.78
CA ARG A 331 4.55 -42.27 12.09
C ARG A 331 5.82 -42.46 12.88
N LYS A 332 6.37 -43.68 12.92
CA LYS A 332 7.64 -43.99 13.62
C LYS A 332 8.83 -43.24 13.00
N GLU A 333 8.92 -43.22 11.68
CA GLU A 333 9.95 -42.49 10.96
C GLU A 333 9.83 -40.96 11.20
N TRP A 334 8.61 -40.43 11.25
CA TRP A 334 8.39 -39.02 11.59
C TRP A 334 8.84 -38.70 13.02
N PHE A 335 8.53 -39.50 14.01
CA PHE A 335 9.02 -39.33 15.37
C PHE A 335 10.53 -39.39 15.47
N ASN A 336 11.17 -40.32 14.78
CA ASN A 336 12.64 -40.42 14.76
C ASN A 336 13.26 -39.18 14.15
N LEU A 337 12.67 -38.66 13.06
CA LEU A 337 13.11 -37.40 12.44
C LEU A 337 12.95 -36.21 13.39
N LEU A 338 11.85 -36.11 14.13
CA LEU A 338 11.65 -35.05 15.12
C LEU A 338 12.66 -35.14 16.28
N LYS A 339 13.02 -36.34 16.70
CA LYS A 339 14.07 -36.54 17.72
C LYS A 339 15.45 -36.13 17.23
N SER A 340 15.79 -36.45 15.98
CA SER A 340 17.10 -36.09 15.39
C SER A 340 17.24 -34.58 15.12
N LEU A 341 16.13 -33.90 14.82
CA LEU A 341 16.05 -32.47 14.54
C LEU A 341 15.40 -31.73 15.72
N LYS A 342 15.81 -32.04 16.95
CA LYS A 342 15.28 -31.45 18.17
C LYS A 342 15.33 -29.91 18.09
N ASP A 343 14.19 -29.28 18.41
CA ASP A 343 14.00 -27.81 18.37
C ASP A 343 14.03 -27.14 17.00
N SER A 344 14.08 -27.90 15.90
CA SER A 344 14.00 -27.31 14.57
C SER A 344 12.55 -26.92 14.19
N PRO A 345 12.35 -25.73 13.60
CA PRO A 345 11.03 -25.31 13.14
C PRO A 345 10.54 -26.21 12.00
N LEU A 346 9.24 -26.40 11.90
CA LEU A 346 8.60 -27.25 10.87
C LEU A 346 9.07 -26.91 9.44
N LYS A 347 9.43 -25.64 9.18
CA LYS A 347 9.97 -25.18 7.90
C LYS A 347 11.30 -25.84 7.56
N GLU A 348 12.19 -25.95 8.51
CA GLU A 348 13.51 -26.60 8.33
C GLU A 348 13.36 -28.11 8.15
N ILE A 349 12.52 -28.75 8.98
CA ILE A 349 12.22 -30.18 8.84
C ILE A 349 11.70 -30.50 7.42
N ARG A 350 10.82 -29.67 6.91
CA ARG A 350 10.26 -29.81 5.54
C ARG A 350 11.24 -29.43 4.42
N SER A 351 12.33 -28.75 4.71
CA SER A 351 13.38 -28.49 3.72
C SER A 351 14.27 -29.68 3.45
N THR A 352 14.34 -30.65 4.38
CA THR A 352 15.04 -31.91 4.17
C THR A 352 14.24 -32.84 3.26
N SER A 353 14.92 -33.61 2.40
CA SER A 353 14.28 -34.56 1.47
C SER A 353 13.39 -35.58 2.19
N ILE A 354 13.88 -36.12 3.32
CA ILE A 354 13.14 -37.09 4.14
C ILE A 354 11.95 -36.43 4.80
N GLY A 355 12.12 -35.26 5.41
CA GLY A 355 11.06 -34.51 6.09
C GLY A 355 9.95 -34.07 5.13
N ALA A 356 10.30 -33.63 3.92
CA ALA A 356 9.34 -33.29 2.88
C ALA A 356 8.49 -34.50 2.45
N LYS A 357 9.13 -35.65 2.29
CA LYS A 357 8.48 -36.92 1.89
C LYS A 357 7.51 -37.42 2.98
N LEU A 358 7.97 -37.51 4.23
CA LEU A 358 7.17 -37.98 5.37
C LEU A 358 6.02 -37.01 5.66
N TYR A 359 6.28 -35.70 5.69
CA TYR A 359 5.24 -34.69 5.88
C TYR A 359 4.16 -34.77 4.81
N SER A 360 4.56 -34.85 3.53
CA SER A 360 3.63 -34.93 2.40
C SER A 360 2.78 -36.18 2.44
N TRP A 361 3.34 -37.30 2.89
CA TRP A 361 2.62 -38.56 3.04
C TRP A 361 1.62 -38.50 4.19
N LEU A 362 2.05 -38.07 5.39
CA LEU A 362 1.18 -37.92 6.57
C LEU A 362 0.08 -36.88 6.34
N TYR A 363 0.38 -35.78 5.68
CA TYR A 363 -0.61 -34.75 5.32
C TYR A 363 -1.73 -35.30 4.44
N ARG A 364 -1.42 -36.24 3.53
CA ARG A 364 -2.40 -36.86 2.62
C ARG A 364 -3.23 -37.96 3.27
N TYR A 365 -2.61 -38.76 4.10
CA TYR A 365 -3.20 -40.01 4.57
C TYR A 365 -3.50 -40.06 6.08
N ASP A 366 -2.91 -39.14 6.86
CA ASP A 366 -3.01 -39.13 8.32
C ASP A 366 -2.91 -37.74 8.93
N ARG A 367 -3.65 -36.82 8.34
CA ARG A 367 -3.57 -35.40 8.66
C ARG A 367 -3.91 -35.10 10.13
N LYS A 368 -4.96 -35.73 10.69
CA LYS A 368 -5.35 -35.51 12.10
C LYS A 368 -4.21 -35.83 13.06
N TRP A 369 -3.56 -36.98 12.84
CA TRP A 369 -2.41 -37.36 13.64
C TRP A 369 -1.21 -36.43 13.44
N LEU A 370 -0.90 -36.03 12.22
CA LEU A 370 0.16 -35.08 11.92
C LEU A 370 -0.07 -33.73 12.62
N ASP A 371 -1.30 -33.23 12.61
CA ASP A 371 -1.65 -31.94 13.22
C ASP A 371 -1.41 -31.93 14.74
N SER A 372 -1.60 -33.07 15.41
CA SER A 372 -1.31 -33.22 16.85
C SER A 372 0.16 -33.54 17.18
N HIS A 373 0.98 -33.94 16.18
CA HIS A 373 2.37 -34.37 16.38
C HIS A 373 3.39 -33.54 15.55
N LYS A 374 3.00 -32.39 15.07
CA LYS A 374 3.93 -31.42 14.47
C LYS A 374 4.58 -30.58 15.57
N PRO A 375 5.82 -30.07 15.37
CA PRO A 375 6.44 -29.13 16.29
C PRO A 375 5.52 -27.95 16.57
N GLN A 376 5.43 -27.56 17.84
CA GLN A 376 4.67 -26.36 18.21
C GLN A 376 5.27 -25.16 17.48
N ARG A 377 4.41 -24.26 17.03
CA ARG A 377 4.85 -23.00 16.46
C ARG A 377 5.58 -22.24 17.56
N MET A 378 6.92 -22.12 17.45
CA MET A 378 7.65 -21.25 18.36
C MET A 378 7.09 -19.84 18.19
N SER A 379 6.37 -19.37 19.21
CA SER A 379 5.70 -18.06 19.22
C SER A 379 6.69 -16.88 19.29
N ASN A 380 7.99 -17.16 19.32
CA ASN A 380 9.06 -16.18 19.38
C ASN A 380 9.54 -15.75 17.98
N TYR A 381 8.62 -15.38 17.09
CA TYR A 381 9.02 -14.52 15.99
C TYR A 381 9.18 -13.09 16.53
N GLN A 382 10.26 -12.86 17.25
CA GLN A 382 10.78 -11.51 17.43
C GLN A 382 11.18 -11.02 16.03
N ASN A 383 10.51 -9.98 15.58
CA ASN A 383 10.86 -9.34 14.32
C ASN A 383 12.26 -8.70 14.47
N LYS A 384 13.32 -9.46 14.20
CA LYS A 384 14.72 -9.05 14.29
C LYS A 384 15.13 -7.98 13.26
N ARG A 385 14.19 -7.55 12.39
CA ARG A 385 14.44 -6.51 11.39
C ARG A 385 14.72 -5.13 11.99
N VAL A 386 14.33 -4.89 13.24
CA VAL A 386 14.55 -3.63 13.92
C VAL A 386 15.15 -3.92 15.29
N ASP A 387 16.38 -3.49 15.53
CA ASP A 387 16.97 -3.43 16.85
C ASP A 387 16.33 -2.26 17.61
N TRP A 388 15.33 -2.59 18.42
CA TRP A 388 14.58 -1.61 19.19
C TRP A 388 15.41 -0.98 20.30
N ALA A 389 16.35 -1.71 20.91
CA ALA A 389 17.21 -1.20 21.99
C ALA A 389 18.19 -0.14 21.48
N SER A 390 18.88 -0.44 20.38
CA SER A 390 19.78 0.50 19.72
C SER A 390 19.02 1.73 19.19
N ARG A 391 17.83 1.52 18.65
CA ARG A 391 16.97 2.61 18.16
C ARG A 391 16.49 3.51 19.30
N ASP A 392 16.07 2.94 20.43
CA ASP A 392 15.64 3.67 21.61
C ASP A 392 16.77 4.53 22.18
N LEU A 393 17.96 3.93 22.34
CA LEU A 393 19.16 4.63 22.81
C LEU A 393 19.53 5.82 21.90
N LYS A 394 19.46 5.62 20.59
CA LYS A 394 19.75 6.70 19.62
C LYS A 394 18.73 7.84 19.72
N LEU A 395 17.46 7.51 19.80
CA LEU A 395 16.38 8.50 19.87
C LEU A 395 16.40 9.28 21.20
N VAL A 396 16.65 8.61 22.34
CA VAL A 396 16.71 9.31 23.63
C VAL A 396 17.91 10.24 23.71
N LYS A 397 19.06 9.89 23.12
CA LYS A 397 20.21 10.83 23.02
C LYS A 397 19.84 12.10 22.24
N THR A 398 19.12 11.96 21.13
CA THR A 398 18.62 13.12 20.36
C THR A 398 17.63 13.96 21.17
N LEU A 399 16.72 13.31 21.92
CA LEU A 399 15.78 14.01 22.80
C LEU A 399 16.49 14.81 23.89
N ILE A 400 17.54 14.26 24.49
CA ILE A 400 18.39 14.94 25.50
C ILE A 400 19.09 16.14 24.87
N GLN A 401 19.63 16.01 23.67
CA GLN A 401 20.27 17.12 22.95
C GLN A 401 19.27 18.27 22.71
N ILE A 402 18.05 17.97 22.24
CA ILE A 402 17.01 18.97 22.04
C ILE A 402 16.62 19.63 23.35
N LYS A 403 16.46 18.85 24.43
CA LYS A 403 16.15 19.38 25.76
C LYS A 403 17.23 20.36 26.21
N ASN A 404 18.50 19.98 26.15
CA ASN A 404 19.62 20.82 26.58
C ASN A 404 19.78 22.10 25.74
N HIS A 405 19.56 21.99 24.42
CA HIS A 405 19.60 23.16 23.52
C HIS A 405 18.51 24.20 23.81
N ASP A 406 17.30 23.73 24.15
CA ASP A 406 16.16 24.59 24.38
C ASP A 406 15.90 24.87 25.88
N GLU A 407 16.78 24.41 26.80
CA GLU A 407 16.55 24.48 28.25
C GLU A 407 16.41 25.92 28.74
N ASP A 408 17.28 26.80 28.28
CA ASP A 408 17.32 28.20 28.71
C ASP A 408 16.37 29.11 27.91
N SER A 409 15.65 28.58 26.94
CA SER A 409 14.76 29.39 26.10
C SER A 409 13.33 29.46 26.69
N PHE A 410 12.93 30.67 27.07
CA PHE A 410 11.54 30.96 27.46
C PHE A 410 10.58 31.09 26.29
N GLU A 411 11.06 31.32 25.08
CA GLU A 411 10.25 31.59 23.87
C GLU A 411 9.70 30.33 23.20
N VAL A 412 10.24 29.16 23.54
CA VAL A 412 9.83 27.90 22.92
C VAL A 412 8.38 27.56 23.26
N GLN A 413 7.65 27.03 22.29
CA GLN A 413 6.30 26.48 22.49
C GLN A 413 6.29 25.41 23.60
N ARG A 414 5.10 25.10 24.14
CA ARG A 414 4.96 24.05 25.17
C ARG A 414 5.68 22.78 24.76
N ARG A 415 6.66 22.34 25.57
CA ARG A 415 7.48 21.15 25.36
C ARG A 415 6.70 19.87 25.66
N SER A 416 5.58 19.67 24.96
CA SER A 416 4.72 18.48 25.12
C SER A 416 5.36 17.23 24.50
N LYS A 417 4.83 16.03 24.84
CA LYS A 417 5.22 14.76 24.19
C LYS A 417 5.15 14.85 22.67
N SER A 418 4.11 15.49 22.14
CA SER A 418 3.94 15.71 20.71
C SER A 418 5.01 16.68 20.14
N TRP A 419 5.36 17.73 20.88
CA TRP A 419 6.41 18.67 20.49
C TRP A 419 7.76 17.98 20.34
N TYR A 420 8.20 17.20 21.35
CA TYR A 420 9.43 16.41 21.26
C TYR A 420 9.41 15.42 20.10
N SER A 421 8.30 14.72 19.93
CA SER A 421 8.12 13.72 18.85
C SER A 421 8.22 14.34 17.45
N THR A 422 7.74 15.58 17.29
CA THR A 422 7.81 16.32 16.04
C THR A 422 9.23 16.80 15.77
N ARG A 423 9.93 17.31 16.78
CA ARG A 423 11.32 17.82 16.67
C ARG A 423 12.29 16.72 16.23
N ILE A 424 12.11 15.48 16.68
CA ILE A 424 12.92 14.33 16.23
C ILE A 424 12.40 13.70 14.93
N ASN A 425 11.36 14.26 14.32
CA ASN A 425 10.69 13.73 13.10
C ASN A 425 10.21 12.27 13.22
N GLN A 426 9.79 11.84 14.41
CA GLN A 426 9.36 10.47 14.70
C GLN A 426 7.97 10.41 15.38
N LYS A 427 7.08 11.35 15.06
CA LYS A 427 5.75 11.47 15.69
C LYS A 427 4.95 10.17 15.66
N THR A 428 4.82 9.58 14.47
CA THR A 428 4.06 8.31 14.29
C THR A 428 4.69 7.14 15.07
N LEU A 429 6.02 7.11 15.17
CA LEU A 429 6.72 6.07 15.92
C LEU A 429 6.44 6.21 17.42
N MET A 430 6.55 7.42 17.95
CA MET A 430 6.28 7.71 19.36
C MET A 430 4.81 7.46 19.73
N GLU A 431 3.85 7.80 18.87
CA GLU A 431 2.44 7.54 19.12
C GLU A 431 2.10 6.03 19.12
N LYS A 432 2.66 5.25 18.17
CA LYS A 432 2.24 3.85 17.96
C LYS A 432 3.13 2.81 18.63
N LYS A 433 4.39 3.11 18.89
CA LYS A 433 5.40 2.12 19.30
C LYS A 433 6.19 2.54 20.55
N LEU A 434 5.70 3.50 21.32
CA LEU A 434 6.36 3.98 22.54
C LEU A 434 6.57 2.85 23.57
N HIS A 435 5.72 1.83 23.59
CA HIS A 435 5.88 0.64 24.41
C HIS A 435 7.14 -0.17 24.09
N LYS A 436 7.76 0.02 22.91
CA LYS A 436 9.03 -0.61 22.49
C LYS A 436 10.24 0.29 22.71
N LEU A 437 10.03 1.49 23.25
CA LEU A 437 11.03 2.54 23.45
C LEU A 437 11.02 2.99 24.92
N PRO A 438 11.45 2.15 25.87
CA PRO A 438 11.35 2.43 27.30
C PRO A 438 12.14 3.67 27.73
N LEU A 439 13.32 3.93 27.16
CA LEU A 439 14.14 5.11 27.50
C LEU A 439 13.47 6.39 26.99
N CYS A 440 12.97 6.38 25.76
CA CYS A 440 12.19 7.53 25.21
C CYS A 440 10.93 7.77 26.02
N ARG A 441 10.25 6.72 26.48
CA ARG A 441 9.07 6.84 27.34
C ARG A 441 9.40 7.52 28.65
N LEU A 442 10.45 7.04 29.33
CA LEU A 442 10.91 7.61 30.59
C LEU A 442 11.32 9.09 30.43
N PHE A 443 12.02 9.42 29.34
CA PHE A 443 12.37 10.81 29.02
C PHE A 443 11.11 11.68 28.85
N LEU A 444 10.15 11.23 28.03
CA LEU A 444 8.93 11.99 27.78
C LEU A 444 8.06 12.13 29.04
N ASP A 445 8.01 11.11 29.90
CA ASP A 445 7.25 11.18 31.16
C ASP A 445 7.90 12.15 32.16
N ARG A 446 9.23 12.32 32.12
CA ARG A 446 9.95 13.20 33.03
C ARG A 446 10.09 14.66 32.55
N TYR A 447 10.28 14.86 31.25
CA TYR A 447 10.67 16.18 30.71
C TYR A 447 9.59 16.85 29.84
N SER A 448 8.45 16.21 29.61
CA SER A 448 7.35 16.89 28.91
C SER A 448 6.60 17.83 29.84
N GLU A 449 6.46 19.08 29.40
CA GLU A 449 5.71 20.07 30.16
C GLU A 449 4.21 19.75 30.22
N SER A 450 3.63 19.84 31.41
CA SER A 450 2.20 19.97 31.62
C SER A 450 1.69 21.35 31.16
N ILE A 451 0.39 21.55 31.16
CA ILE A 451 -0.20 22.86 30.85
C ILE A 451 0.13 23.84 31.95
N GLU A 452 0.13 23.37 33.19
CA GLU A 452 0.45 24.13 34.39
C GLU A 452 1.87 24.68 34.36
N GLU A 453 2.85 23.82 34.13
CA GLU A 453 4.27 24.21 34.02
C GLU A 453 4.51 25.20 32.87
N TYR A 454 3.86 24.98 31.73
CA TYR A 454 3.95 25.91 30.62
C TYR A 454 3.37 27.29 30.93
N GLN A 455 2.27 27.35 31.67
CA GLN A 455 1.69 28.62 32.10
C GLN A 455 2.59 29.36 33.07
N VAL A 456 3.25 28.66 33.99
CA VAL A 456 4.24 29.23 34.90
C VAL A 456 5.45 29.76 34.11
N ARG A 457 6.02 29.00 33.20
CA ARG A 457 7.15 29.45 32.37
C ARG A 457 6.81 30.70 31.56
N ARG A 458 5.58 30.82 31.05
CA ARG A 458 5.14 32.05 30.34
C ARG A 458 5.05 33.25 31.26
N LEU A 459 4.61 33.09 32.50
CA LEU A 459 4.63 34.15 33.50
C LEU A 459 6.06 34.54 33.86
N THR A 460 6.94 33.57 34.12
CA THR A 460 8.35 33.80 34.39
C THR A 460 9.03 34.59 33.27
N ARG A 461 8.75 34.26 32.00
CA ARG A 461 9.24 35.03 30.84
C ARG A 461 8.84 36.50 30.93
N VAL A 462 7.57 36.76 31.17
CA VAL A 462 7.07 38.15 31.27
C VAL A 462 7.69 38.87 32.46
N MET A 463 7.84 38.19 33.60
CA MET A 463 8.48 38.77 34.78
C MET A 463 9.95 39.15 34.51
N VAL A 464 10.71 38.29 33.83
CA VAL A 464 12.08 38.56 33.43
C VAL A 464 12.12 39.79 32.51
N GLN A 465 11.26 39.85 31.51
CA GLN A 465 11.18 41.03 30.59
C GLN A 465 10.81 42.33 31.32
N LEU A 466 9.91 42.26 32.31
CA LEU A 466 9.56 43.42 33.11
C LEU A 466 10.74 43.92 33.98
N VAL A 467 11.56 43.02 34.49
CA VAL A 467 12.80 43.38 35.21
C VAL A 467 13.80 44.05 34.26
N GLU A 468 14.04 43.47 33.10
CA GLU A 468 14.97 43.98 32.09
C GLU A 468 14.56 45.40 31.62
N HIS A 469 13.26 45.65 31.47
CA HIS A 469 12.70 46.91 31.01
C HIS A 469 12.40 47.90 32.14
N LYS A 470 12.69 47.54 33.40
CA LYS A 470 12.38 48.37 34.60
C LYS A 470 10.90 48.74 34.74
N ASP A 471 9.98 47.88 34.29
CA ASP A 471 8.55 48.09 34.28
C ASP A 471 7.81 47.14 35.24
N ILE A 472 8.38 46.97 36.42
CA ILE A 472 7.94 45.96 37.45
C ILE A 472 6.54 46.29 37.99
N LEU A 473 6.14 47.56 38.04
CA LEU A 473 4.89 48.04 38.60
C LEU A 473 3.69 47.91 37.65
N ARG A 474 3.84 47.27 36.53
CA ARG A 474 2.74 47.03 35.56
C ARG A 474 1.57 46.29 36.20
N PRO A 475 0.32 46.66 35.93
CA PRO A 475 -0.86 46.02 36.53
C PRO A 475 -0.89 44.51 36.26
N VAL A 476 -1.30 43.73 37.27
CA VAL A 476 -1.34 42.25 37.20
C VAL A 476 -2.19 41.75 36.02
N CYS A 477 -3.28 42.44 35.70
CA CYS A 477 -4.13 42.10 34.55
C CYS A 477 -3.44 42.26 33.20
N GLU A 478 -2.49 43.20 33.09
CA GLU A 478 -1.68 43.36 31.89
C GLU A 478 -0.57 42.29 31.81
N ILE A 479 0.05 41.96 32.94
CA ILE A 479 1.01 40.83 33.06
C ILE A 479 0.33 39.54 32.64
N GLU A 480 -0.89 39.27 33.07
CA GLU A 480 -1.68 38.12 32.66
C GLU A 480 -1.90 38.08 31.15
N LYS A 481 -2.28 39.23 30.55
CA LYS A 481 -2.44 39.34 29.06
C LYS A 481 -1.15 39.15 28.32
N LEU A 482 -0.03 39.75 28.74
CA LEU A 482 1.30 39.61 28.14
C LEU A 482 1.77 38.16 28.19
N ALA A 483 1.51 37.49 29.29
CA ALA A 483 1.72 36.04 29.36
C ALA A 483 0.74 35.21 28.50
N GLY A 484 -0.21 35.84 27.78
CA GLY A 484 -1.25 35.18 26.97
C GLY A 484 -2.14 34.28 27.78
N LEU A 485 -2.35 34.62 29.06
CA LEU A 485 -3.21 33.93 29.97
C LEU A 485 -4.56 34.65 30.08
N SER A 486 -5.52 34.01 30.69
CA SER A 486 -6.78 34.63 31.05
C SER A 486 -7.35 34.00 32.35
N HIS A 487 -8.00 34.78 33.18
CA HIS A 487 -8.54 34.34 34.44
C HIS A 487 -9.36 33.04 34.37
N LYS A 488 -10.11 32.82 33.26
CA LYS A 488 -10.91 31.61 33.05
C LYS A 488 -10.08 30.37 32.67
N ARG A 489 -8.91 30.55 32.04
CA ARG A 489 -8.08 29.43 31.48
C ARG A 489 -6.83 29.16 32.29
N SER A 490 -6.44 30.07 33.21
CA SER A 490 -5.25 29.88 34.05
C SER A 490 -5.52 28.77 35.07
N ARG A 491 -4.57 27.88 35.23
CA ARG A 491 -4.60 26.77 36.18
C ARG A 491 -3.97 27.17 37.51
N GLN A 492 -4.11 26.29 38.50
CA GLN A 492 -3.83 26.65 39.92
C GLN A 492 -2.45 27.25 40.14
N PRO A 493 -1.29 26.69 39.71
CA PRO A 493 0.00 27.34 40.00
C PRO A 493 0.11 28.75 39.42
N ALA A 494 -0.31 28.93 38.16
CA ALA A 494 -0.26 30.26 37.51
C ALA A 494 -1.21 31.28 38.14
N ARG A 495 -2.40 30.83 38.65
CA ARG A 495 -3.33 31.69 39.37
C ARG A 495 -2.78 32.18 40.71
N GLU A 496 -2.07 31.32 41.43
CA GLU A 496 -1.43 31.69 42.69
C GLU A 496 -0.33 32.71 42.47
N ILE A 497 0.53 32.50 41.46
CA ILE A 497 1.57 33.46 41.09
C ILE A 497 0.95 34.82 40.75
N LEU A 498 -0.09 34.85 39.94
CA LEU A 498 -0.77 36.12 39.59
C LEU A 498 -1.43 36.79 40.78
N ARG A 499 -2.02 36.02 41.71
CA ARG A 499 -2.81 36.55 42.84
C ARG A 499 -1.96 36.95 44.05
N LEU A 500 -0.91 36.18 44.33
CA LEU A 500 -0.13 36.28 45.55
C LEU A 500 1.31 36.77 45.32
N ASP A 501 2.02 36.07 44.45
CA ASP A 501 3.47 36.25 44.30
C ASP A 501 3.81 37.52 43.53
N ILE A 502 3.14 37.85 42.43
CA ILE A 502 3.38 39.06 41.65
C ILE A 502 3.09 40.33 42.47
N PRO A 503 1.94 40.45 43.15
CA PRO A 503 1.70 41.60 44.00
C PRO A 503 2.69 41.72 45.20
N ALA A 504 3.15 40.61 45.76
CA ALA A 504 4.19 40.60 46.79
C ALA A 504 5.53 41.07 46.24
N TRP A 505 5.95 40.55 45.08
CA TRP A 505 7.14 40.94 44.37
C TRP A 505 7.15 42.44 43.97
N GLN A 506 6.05 42.97 43.49
CA GLN A 506 5.90 44.38 43.17
C GLN A 506 6.05 45.30 44.39
N ARG A 507 5.53 44.88 45.54
CA ARG A 507 5.70 45.64 46.82
C ARG A 507 7.15 45.66 47.27
N THR A 508 7.89 44.58 47.14
CA THR A 508 9.33 44.56 47.51
C THR A 508 10.17 45.44 46.59
N ALA A 509 9.82 45.51 45.31
CA ALA A 509 10.51 46.34 44.31
C ALA A 509 10.25 47.86 44.46
N THR A 510 9.24 48.28 45.22
CA THR A 510 8.97 49.68 45.53
C THR A 510 9.80 50.20 46.72
N PHE A 511 10.44 49.30 47.49
CA PHE A 511 11.28 49.62 48.63
C PHE A 511 12.80 49.52 48.36
N SER A 512 13.19 49.08 47.18
CA SER A 512 14.57 49.07 46.70
C SER A 512 14.79 50.13 45.62
#